data_29d0a3444d6ec358bdca16211f706ac8
#
_entry.id   29d0a3444d6ec358bdca16211f706ac8
#
_cell.length_a   1.000
_cell.length_b   1.000
_cell.length_c   1.000
_cell.angle_alpha   90.00
_cell.angle_beta   90.00
_cell.angle_gamma   90.00
#
_symmetry.space_group_name_H-M   'P 1'
#
loop_
_entity.id
_entity.type
_entity.pdbx_description
1 polymer ?
#
loop_
_entity_poly.entity_id
_entity_poly.type
_entity_poly.pdbx_seq_one_letter_code
_entity_poly.pdbx_strand_id
1 'polypeptide(L)'
;MISAAQIIRQRRSLLACDGKTSIAAERFYRMLSRVMPRVELDVARRPMPWDAIPWNPAIHLSLFVHRVDGIEPGLYALARDPGKVETLKKNMHSHFAWEAPSACPDSLSLYVLERGDARQLATQVSCGQDIAGDGAFSLGMIAEYEASLVARGPSFYRRLYWEAGAIGQVLYLEAEAAGVRSTGIGCFFDDPVHQVFGLRDLAFQSLYHFTVGGCVDDPRLTTLPAYGAQVKARQRGMDLP
;
A
#
# COMPACT_ATOMS: atom_id res chain seq x y z
N MET A 1 -2.91 19.05 -15.27
CA MET A 1 -3.17 18.31 -14.00
C MET A 1 -4.47 17.55 -14.16
N ILE A 2 -4.47 16.24 -13.91
CA ILE A 2 -5.68 15.39 -14.03
C ILE A 2 -6.59 15.68 -12.84
N SER A 3 -7.90 15.82 -13.06
CA SER A 3 -8.85 16.09 -11.98
C SER A 3 -9.11 14.84 -11.13
N ALA A 4 -9.42 15.01 -9.83
CA ALA A 4 -9.77 13.90 -8.95
C ALA A 4 -10.97 13.08 -9.50
N ALA A 5 -11.98 13.75 -10.07
CA ALA A 5 -13.12 13.09 -10.68
C ALA A 5 -12.71 12.19 -11.87
N GLN A 6 -11.71 12.60 -12.65
CA GLN A 6 -11.20 11.80 -13.75
C GLN A 6 -10.44 10.59 -13.21
N ILE A 7 -9.53 10.75 -12.23
CA ILE A 7 -8.78 9.66 -11.61
C ILE A 7 -9.73 8.62 -11.03
N ILE A 8 -10.75 9.04 -10.27
CA ILE A 8 -11.73 8.14 -9.66
C ILE A 8 -12.48 7.32 -10.72
N ARG A 9 -12.84 7.94 -11.85
CA ARG A 9 -13.62 7.27 -12.92
C ARG A 9 -12.78 6.34 -13.78
N GLN A 10 -11.52 6.68 -14.05
CA GLN A 10 -10.68 5.91 -14.97
C GLN A 10 -9.86 4.82 -14.27
N ARG A 11 -9.61 4.94 -12.93
CA ARG A 11 -8.81 3.98 -12.18
C ARG A 11 -9.30 2.54 -12.40
N ARG A 12 -8.36 1.66 -12.69
CA ARG A 12 -8.57 0.20 -12.80
C ARG A 12 -7.45 -0.53 -12.06
N SER A 13 -7.77 -1.71 -11.54
CA SER A 13 -6.75 -2.65 -11.08
C SER A 13 -5.92 -3.12 -12.27
N LEU A 14 -4.62 -3.28 -12.07
CA LEU A 14 -3.77 -3.94 -13.05
C LEU A 14 -3.89 -5.47 -12.91
N LEU A 15 -3.66 -6.18 -14.01
CA LEU A 15 -3.67 -7.66 -14.05
C LEU A 15 -2.26 -8.23 -14.12
N ALA A 16 -1.34 -7.52 -14.75
CA ALA A 16 0.06 -7.85 -14.86
C ALA A 16 0.89 -6.59 -14.89
N CYS A 17 2.10 -6.64 -14.35
CA CYS A 17 3.11 -5.62 -14.48
C CYS A 17 4.05 -5.94 -15.65
N ASP A 18 4.61 -4.90 -16.28
CA ASP A 18 5.49 -5.04 -17.44
C ASP A 18 6.94 -5.42 -17.09
N GLY A 19 7.29 -5.43 -15.80
CA GLY A 19 8.62 -5.74 -15.31
C GLY A 19 9.70 -4.71 -15.70
N LYS A 20 9.32 -3.55 -16.25
CA LYS A 20 10.25 -2.55 -16.83
C LYS A 20 10.00 -1.13 -16.34
N THR A 21 8.74 -0.74 -16.18
CA THR A 21 8.39 0.62 -15.78
C THR A 21 8.94 0.94 -14.39
N SER A 22 9.75 2.01 -14.32
CA SER A 22 10.17 2.63 -13.07
C SER A 22 9.28 3.83 -12.72
N ILE A 23 9.32 4.25 -11.47
CA ILE A 23 8.69 5.49 -11.01
C ILE A 23 9.73 6.38 -10.33
N ALA A 24 9.61 7.69 -10.51
CA ALA A 24 10.50 8.64 -9.84
C ALA A 24 10.31 8.58 -8.31
N ALA A 25 11.40 8.75 -7.56
CA ALA A 25 11.39 8.78 -6.09
C ALA A 25 10.35 9.76 -5.51
N GLU A 26 10.17 10.92 -6.16
CA GLU A 26 9.16 11.90 -5.75
C GLU A 26 7.73 11.32 -5.77
N ARG A 27 7.38 10.54 -6.80
CA ARG A 27 6.07 9.88 -6.89
C ARG A 27 5.90 8.80 -5.84
N PHE A 28 6.95 8.02 -5.61
CA PHE A 28 6.99 7.00 -4.55
C PHE A 28 6.78 7.64 -3.18
N TYR A 29 7.57 8.64 -2.81
CA TYR A 29 7.42 9.35 -1.54
C TYR A 29 6.06 10.03 -1.40
N ARG A 30 5.52 10.58 -2.48
CA ARG A 30 4.18 11.16 -2.48
C ARG A 30 3.11 10.12 -2.16
N MET A 31 3.14 8.94 -2.78
CA MET A 31 2.21 7.83 -2.47
C MET A 31 2.30 7.45 -0.99
N LEU A 32 3.51 7.31 -0.45
CA LEU A 32 3.73 6.99 0.96
C LEU A 32 3.27 8.11 1.89
N SER A 33 3.50 9.37 1.51
CA SER A 33 3.02 10.54 2.30
C SER A 33 1.48 10.57 2.38
N ARG A 34 0.77 10.15 1.32
CA ARG A 34 -0.69 10.13 1.28
C ARG A 34 -1.31 9.04 2.17
N VAL A 35 -0.58 7.98 2.46
CA VAL A 35 -1.04 6.95 3.40
C VAL A 35 -0.71 7.26 4.86
N MET A 36 -0.01 8.37 5.14
CA MET A 36 0.27 8.83 6.51
C MET A 36 -0.94 9.56 7.10
N PRO A 37 -1.45 9.13 8.26
CA PRO A 37 -2.64 9.74 8.87
C PRO A 37 -2.38 11.05 9.60
N ARG A 38 -1.12 11.47 9.79
CA ARG A 38 -0.76 12.68 10.53
C ARG A 38 -1.27 12.62 11.98
N VAL A 39 -0.72 11.64 12.73
CA VAL A 39 -1.15 11.35 14.12
C VAL A 39 -0.93 12.50 15.12
N GLU A 40 -0.08 13.46 14.76
CA GLU A 40 0.13 14.70 15.50
C GLU A 40 -1.07 15.66 15.45
N LEU A 41 -2.02 15.41 14.56
CA LEU A 41 -3.25 16.20 14.44
C LEU A 41 -4.42 15.49 15.14
N ASP A 42 -5.35 16.29 15.67
CA ASP A 42 -6.65 15.79 16.08
C ASP A 42 -7.33 15.07 14.91
N VAL A 43 -8.08 14.00 15.18
CA VAL A 43 -8.70 13.17 14.14
C VAL A 43 -9.47 13.97 13.10
N ALA A 44 -10.30 14.91 13.55
CA ALA A 44 -11.09 15.77 12.64
C ALA A 44 -10.25 16.71 11.76
N ARG A 45 -8.98 16.89 12.07
CA ARG A 45 -8.03 17.72 11.31
C ARG A 45 -7.08 16.91 10.44
N ARG A 46 -7.15 15.59 10.51
CA ARG A 46 -6.36 14.70 9.66
C ARG A 46 -6.76 14.86 8.18
N PRO A 47 -5.84 14.68 7.23
CA PRO A 47 -6.21 14.72 5.83
C PRO A 47 -7.13 13.55 5.48
N MET A 48 -8.09 13.76 4.57
CA MET A 48 -8.95 12.69 4.04
C MET A 48 -8.10 11.56 3.43
N PRO A 49 -8.44 10.28 3.67
CA PRO A 49 -9.60 9.75 4.39
C PRO A 49 -9.36 9.50 5.90
N TRP A 50 -8.23 9.93 6.44
CA TRP A 50 -7.79 9.61 7.80
C TRP A 50 -8.62 10.32 8.89
N ASP A 51 -9.33 11.38 8.54
CA ASP A 51 -10.33 12.05 9.36
C ASP A 51 -11.56 11.17 9.66
N ALA A 52 -11.84 10.19 8.79
CA ALA A 52 -12.92 9.21 8.98
C ALA A 52 -12.51 7.99 9.82
N ILE A 53 -11.21 7.87 10.18
CA ILE A 53 -10.68 6.75 10.97
C ILE A 53 -10.35 7.25 12.39
N PRO A 54 -11.24 7.01 13.39
CA PRO A 54 -11.15 7.64 14.70
C PRO A 54 -10.11 7.01 15.65
N TRP A 55 -9.33 6.04 15.19
CA TRP A 55 -8.25 5.43 15.97
C TRP A 55 -6.88 5.80 15.41
N ASN A 56 -5.85 5.64 16.22
CA ASN A 56 -4.47 5.76 15.78
C ASN A 56 -4.11 4.58 14.87
N PRO A 57 -3.24 4.79 13.87
CA PRO A 57 -2.88 3.75 12.93
C PRO A 57 -2.40 2.50 13.64
N ALA A 58 -3.01 1.39 13.28
CA ALA A 58 -2.63 0.06 13.72
C ALA A 58 -1.97 -0.75 12.59
N ILE A 59 -1.94 -0.20 11.38
CA ILE A 59 -1.31 -0.80 10.20
C ILE A 59 -0.03 -0.05 9.85
N HIS A 60 1.06 -0.79 9.67
CA HIS A 60 2.32 -0.31 9.12
C HIS A 60 2.60 -1.01 7.79
N LEU A 61 3.59 -0.55 7.01
CA LEU A 61 3.88 -1.14 5.71
C LEU A 61 5.28 -1.76 5.70
N SER A 62 5.35 -3.02 5.30
CA SER A 62 6.57 -3.71 4.90
C SER A 62 6.66 -3.65 3.38
N LEU A 63 7.73 -3.05 2.82
CA LEU A 63 7.82 -2.82 1.39
C LEU A 63 8.95 -3.64 0.75
N PHE A 64 8.69 -4.04 -0.49
CA PHE A 64 9.65 -4.62 -1.43
C PHE A 64 9.81 -3.60 -2.57
N VAL A 65 10.92 -2.87 -2.56
CA VAL A 65 11.20 -1.82 -3.55
C VAL A 65 12.05 -2.42 -4.67
N HIS A 66 11.64 -2.19 -5.94
CA HIS A 66 12.27 -2.82 -7.09
C HIS A 66 12.78 -1.80 -8.12
N ARG A 67 11.88 -0.94 -8.64
CA ARG A 67 12.14 0.00 -9.76
C ARG A 67 11.65 1.40 -9.40
N VAL A 68 12.30 2.00 -8.41
CA VAL A 68 12.08 3.41 -8.03
C VAL A 68 13.37 4.16 -8.31
N ASP A 69 13.32 5.12 -9.24
CA ASP A 69 14.50 5.88 -9.66
C ASP A 69 15.09 6.67 -8.49
N GLY A 70 16.37 6.49 -8.23
CA GLY A 70 17.07 7.14 -7.12
C GLY A 70 16.88 6.49 -5.75
N ILE A 71 16.17 5.37 -5.68
CA ILE A 71 16.02 4.55 -4.48
C ILE A 71 16.63 3.18 -4.73
N GLU A 72 17.46 2.71 -3.81
CA GLU A 72 18.07 1.39 -3.93
C GLU A 72 16.99 0.29 -3.79
N PRO A 73 17.01 -0.78 -4.60
CA PRO A 73 16.14 -1.92 -4.40
C PRO A 73 16.39 -2.58 -3.04
N GLY A 74 15.33 -3.12 -2.43
CA GLY A 74 15.47 -3.77 -1.13
C GLY A 74 14.17 -3.88 -0.34
N LEU A 75 14.35 -4.25 0.93
CA LEU A 75 13.31 -4.31 1.93
C LEU A 75 13.24 -2.99 2.71
N TYR A 76 12.04 -2.51 2.92
CA TYR A 76 11.80 -1.24 3.62
C TYR A 76 10.66 -1.39 4.63
N ALA A 77 10.64 -0.53 5.63
CA ALA A 77 9.51 -0.39 6.56
C ALA A 77 9.04 1.05 6.63
N LEU A 78 7.72 1.27 6.56
CA LEU A 78 7.09 2.56 6.84
C LEU A 78 6.28 2.44 8.13
N ALA A 79 6.70 3.13 9.17
CA ALA A 79 5.92 3.30 10.38
C ALA A 79 4.89 4.41 10.16
N ARG A 80 3.61 4.07 10.03
CA ARG A 80 2.53 5.06 9.85
C ARG A 80 2.19 5.83 11.14
N ASP A 81 2.64 5.31 12.28
CA ASP A 81 2.75 6.03 13.55
C ASP A 81 4.25 6.11 13.90
N PRO A 82 4.86 7.32 13.89
CA PRO A 82 6.28 7.47 14.24
C PRO A 82 6.62 6.97 15.66
N GLY A 83 5.66 7.03 16.58
CA GLY A 83 5.82 6.52 17.95
C GLY A 83 5.98 5.01 18.04
N LYS A 84 5.78 4.28 16.92
CA LYS A 84 5.88 2.81 16.86
C LYS A 84 7.16 2.28 16.23
N VAL A 85 8.07 3.14 15.82
CA VAL A 85 9.34 2.74 15.20
C VAL A 85 10.12 1.76 16.08
N GLU A 86 10.29 2.07 17.37
CA GLU A 86 11.03 1.20 18.29
C GLU A 86 10.30 -0.14 18.55
N THR A 87 8.96 -0.14 18.49
CA THR A 87 8.18 -1.37 18.58
C THR A 87 8.40 -2.26 17.34
N LEU A 88 8.41 -1.67 16.15
CA LEU A 88 8.72 -2.38 14.90
C LEU A 88 10.13 -2.97 14.94
N LYS A 89 11.14 -2.16 15.33
CA LYS A 89 12.54 -2.62 15.44
C LYS A 89 12.68 -3.83 16.35
N LYS A 90 12.02 -3.84 17.50
CA LYS A 90 12.08 -4.96 18.45
C LYS A 90 11.46 -6.25 17.92
N ASN A 91 10.49 -6.14 17.02
CA ASN A 91 9.74 -7.28 16.48
C ASN A 91 10.20 -7.71 15.09
N MET A 92 11.18 -7.04 14.49
CA MET A 92 11.78 -7.40 13.21
C MET A 92 13.19 -7.96 13.41
N HIS A 93 13.83 -8.40 12.33
CA HIS A 93 15.20 -8.92 12.40
C HIS A 93 16.17 -7.88 12.99
N SER A 94 16.99 -8.30 13.94
CA SER A 94 17.96 -7.43 14.62
C SER A 94 19.11 -6.95 13.72
N HIS A 95 19.33 -7.60 12.58
CA HIS A 95 20.37 -7.21 11.61
C HIS A 95 19.91 -6.13 10.63
N PHE A 96 18.62 -5.77 10.61
CA PHE A 96 18.13 -4.72 9.73
C PHE A 96 18.76 -3.35 10.04
N ALA A 97 19.07 -2.60 8.97
CA ALA A 97 19.85 -1.36 9.07
C ALA A 97 19.08 -0.19 9.70
N TRP A 98 17.78 -0.10 9.42
CA TRP A 98 16.92 1.01 9.88
C TRP A 98 17.45 2.39 9.51
N GLU A 99 17.97 2.54 8.30
CA GLU A 99 18.51 3.78 7.77
C GLU A 99 17.47 4.57 6.99
N ALA A 100 17.48 5.90 7.10
CA ALA A 100 16.63 6.73 6.26
C ALA A 100 17.09 6.66 4.79
N PRO A 101 16.18 6.44 3.80
CA PRO A 101 16.56 6.47 2.41
C PRO A 101 17.03 7.85 1.96
N SER A 102 17.85 7.90 0.91
CA SER A 102 18.31 9.17 0.32
C SER A 102 17.13 10.04 -0.10
N ALA A 103 17.20 11.34 0.20
CA ALA A 103 16.17 12.34 -0.11
C ALA A 103 14.75 12.00 0.41
N CYS A 104 14.65 11.14 1.41
CA CYS A 104 13.38 10.86 2.08
C CYS A 104 12.87 12.11 2.80
N PRO A 105 11.61 12.51 2.63
CA PRO A 105 11.04 13.61 3.41
C PRO A 105 11.03 13.29 4.91
N ASP A 106 11.42 14.26 5.75
CA ASP A 106 11.44 14.12 7.23
C ASP A 106 10.08 13.73 7.82
N SER A 107 9.00 14.01 7.11
CA SER A 107 7.63 13.64 7.51
C SER A 107 7.30 12.16 7.33
N LEU A 108 8.19 11.37 6.72
CA LEU A 108 8.04 9.94 6.52
C LEU A 108 8.97 9.14 7.43
N SER A 109 8.40 8.35 8.32
CA SER A 109 9.15 7.34 9.09
C SER A 109 9.38 6.09 8.23
N LEU A 110 10.10 6.28 7.11
CA LEU A 110 10.47 5.25 6.15
C LEU A 110 11.94 4.86 6.36
N TYR A 111 12.21 3.56 6.41
CA TYR A 111 13.54 3.03 6.67
C TYR A 111 13.90 1.94 5.67
N VAL A 112 15.15 1.98 5.20
CA VAL A 112 15.80 0.85 4.53
C VAL A 112 16.11 -0.21 5.59
N LEU A 113 15.64 -1.41 5.39
CA LEU A 113 15.93 -2.56 6.25
C LEU A 113 17.10 -3.36 5.71
N GLU A 114 17.04 -3.72 4.44
CA GLU A 114 18.06 -4.50 3.75
C GLU A 114 18.09 -4.11 2.27
N ARG A 115 19.29 -3.92 1.70
CA ARG A 115 19.50 -3.60 0.30
C ARG A 115 19.67 -4.87 -0.52
N GLY A 116 19.09 -4.92 -1.70
CA GLY A 116 19.22 -6.04 -2.60
C GLY A 116 18.00 -6.25 -3.48
N ASP A 117 18.09 -7.20 -4.39
CA ASP A 117 16.96 -7.58 -5.26
C ASP A 117 15.91 -8.38 -4.47
N ALA A 118 14.81 -7.74 -4.14
CA ALA A 118 13.70 -8.33 -3.39
C ALA A 118 12.55 -8.88 -4.27
N ARG A 119 12.69 -8.88 -5.62
CA ARG A 119 11.62 -9.25 -6.54
C ARG A 119 11.15 -10.69 -6.34
N GLN A 120 12.08 -11.63 -6.24
CA GLN A 120 11.75 -13.04 -6.04
C GLN A 120 11.06 -13.27 -4.69
N LEU A 121 11.52 -12.60 -3.63
CA LEU A 121 10.87 -12.67 -2.32
C LEU A 121 9.45 -12.14 -2.39
N ALA A 122 9.23 -10.98 -3.02
CA ALA A 122 7.90 -10.39 -3.20
C ALA A 122 6.94 -11.35 -3.94
N THR A 123 7.41 -11.99 -5.02
CA THR A 123 6.64 -13.00 -5.77
C THR A 123 6.31 -14.20 -4.88
N GLN A 124 7.29 -14.74 -4.18
CA GLN A 124 7.11 -15.93 -3.32
C GLN A 124 6.10 -15.68 -2.20
N VAL A 125 6.22 -14.60 -1.47
CA VAL A 125 5.27 -14.29 -0.38
C VAL A 125 3.88 -13.92 -0.88
N SER A 126 3.74 -13.55 -2.16
CA SER A 126 2.46 -13.22 -2.80
C SER A 126 1.87 -14.39 -3.59
N CYS A 127 1.94 -15.61 -3.07
CA CYS A 127 1.43 -16.85 -3.70
C CYS A 127 2.05 -17.14 -5.08
N GLY A 128 3.31 -16.81 -5.30
CA GLY A 128 3.98 -17.00 -6.59
C GLY A 128 3.48 -16.08 -7.71
N GLN A 129 2.84 -14.97 -7.36
CA GLN A 129 2.31 -14.02 -8.33
C GLN A 129 3.40 -13.05 -8.78
N ASP A 130 3.83 -13.14 -10.04
CA ASP A 130 4.87 -12.29 -10.63
C ASP A 130 4.54 -10.80 -10.54
N ILE A 131 3.26 -10.44 -10.48
CA ILE A 131 2.78 -9.08 -10.35
C ILE A 131 3.41 -8.32 -9.16
N ALA A 132 3.81 -9.05 -8.10
CA ALA A 132 4.45 -8.46 -6.92
C ALA A 132 5.92 -8.12 -7.17
N GLY A 133 6.65 -8.95 -7.95
CA GLY A 133 8.06 -8.73 -8.31
C GLY A 133 8.25 -7.87 -9.56
N ASP A 134 7.29 -7.89 -10.48
CA ASP A 134 7.33 -7.13 -11.72
C ASP A 134 6.87 -5.66 -11.56
N GLY A 135 6.29 -5.30 -10.43
CA GLY A 135 5.92 -3.92 -10.10
C GLY A 135 7.13 -3.00 -9.89
N ALA A 136 6.89 -1.71 -9.75
CA ALA A 136 7.88 -0.76 -9.28
C ALA A 136 8.18 -1.00 -7.78
N PHE A 137 7.16 -1.29 -7.02
CA PHE A 137 7.25 -1.79 -5.64
C PHE A 137 5.99 -2.58 -5.26
N SER A 138 6.14 -3.46 -4.29
CA SER A 138 5.01 -4.10 -3.62
C SER A 138 5.12 -3.92 -2.10
N LEU A 139 4.06 -4.22 -1.38
CA LEU A 139 4.04 -4.09 0.07
C LEU A 139 3.07 -5.06 0.74
N GLY A 140 3.40 -5.43 1.98
CA GLY A 140 2.51 -6.05 2.94
C GLY A 140 2.04 -5.03 3.98
N MET A 141 0.77 -5.09 4.32
CA MET A 141 0.15 -4.29 5.38
C MET A 141 0.19 -5.09 6.67
N ILE A 142 1.10 -4.73 7.58
CA ILE A 142 1.30 -5.42 8.85
C ILE A 142 0.57 -4.69 9.98
N ALA A 143 -0.27 -5.41 10.70
CA ALA A 143 -1.07 -4.89 11.80
C ALA A 143 -0.40 -5.09 13.17
N GLU A 144 -0.47 -4.11 14.05
CA GLU A 144 -0.31 -4.32 15.49
C GLU A 144 -1.49 -5.18 15.98
N TYR A 145 -1.33 -6.51 15.92
CA TYR A 145 -2.47 -7.42 16.02
C TYR A 145 -2.91 -7.65 17.46
N GLU A 146 -2.10 -8.33 18.26
CA GLU A 146 -2.44 -8.71 19.62
C GLU A 146 -2.76 -7.49 20.49
N ALA A 147 -1.90 -6.48 20.49
CA ALA A 147 -2.10 -5.27 21.26
C ALA A 147 -3.41 -4.55 20.92
N SER A 148 -3.77 -4.50 19.64
CA SER A 148 -5.02 -3.89 19.19
C SER A 148 -6.25 -4.66 19.67
N LEU A 149 -6.22 -5.99 19.63
CA LEU A 149 -7.34 -6.83 20.03
C LEU A 149 -7.50 -6.90 21.57
N VAL A 150 -6.40 -6.91 22.29
CA VAL A 150 -6.42 -6.84 23.77
C VAL A 150 -6.99 -5.51 24.23
N ALA A 151 -6.55 -4.40 23.66
CA ALA A 151 -6.98 -3.06 24.08
C ALA A 151 -8.43 -2.72 23.67
N ARG A 152 -8.93 -3.27 22.56
CA ARG A 152 -10.18 -2.84 21.92
C ARG A 152 -11.21 -3.95 21.70
N GLY A 153 -10.87 -5.16 22.10
CA GLY A 153 -11.71 -6.36 21.96
C GLY A 153 -11.65 -6.99 20.56
N PRO A 154 -12.11 -8.26 20.43
CA PRO A 154 -12.01 -9.03 19.17
C PRO A 154 -12.72 -8.40 17.97
N SER A 155 -13.76 -7.59 18.21
CA SER A 155 -14.49 -6.89 17.15
C SER A 155 -13.63 -5.86 16.41
N PHE A 156 -12.49 -5.45 16.97
CA PHE A 156 -11.55 -4.54 16.32
C PHE A 156 -10.82 -5.18 15.15
N TYR A 157 -10.75 -6.50 15.08
CA TYR A 157 -10.15 -7.24 13.97
C TYR A 157 -10.63 -6.76 12.60
N ARG A 158 -11.93 -6.61 12.40
CA ARG A 158 -12.50 -6.10 11.14
C ARG A 158 -12.07 -4.67 10.83
N ARG A 159 -11.79 -3.85 11.85
CA ARG A 159 -11.35 -2.45 11.68
C ARG A 159 -9.91 -2.35 11.17
N LEU A 160 -9.07 -3.34 11.44
CA LEU A 160 -7.75 -3.46 10.84
C LEU A 160 -7.87 -3.60 9.31
N TYR A 161 -8.84 -4.38 8.82
CA TYR A 161 -9.10 -4.49 7.38
C TYR A 161 -9.71 -3.21 6.79
N TRP A 162 -10.51 -2.47 7.55
CA TRP A 162 -10.99 -1.16 7.07
C TRP A 162 -9.85 -0.18 6.89
N GLU A 163 -8.90 -0.16 7.81
CA GLU A 163 -7.70 0.66 7.68
C GLU A 163 -6.83 0.21 6.49
N ALA A 164 -6.59 -1.10 6.35
CA ALA A 164 -5.87 -1.66 5.22
C ALA A 164 -6.55 -1.33 3.88
N GLY A 165 -7.88 -1.42 3.82
CA GLY A 165 -8.66 -1.05 2.65
C GLY A 165 -8.56 0.44 2.29
N ALA A 166 -8.55 1.32 3.30
CA ALA A 166 -8.34 2.76 3.08
C ALA A 166 -6.94 3.06 2.53
N ILE A 167 -5.89 2.40 3.05
CA ILE A 167 -4.53 2.48 2.51
C ILE A 167 -4.52 2.05 1.04
N GLY A 168 -5.08 0.89 0.73
CA GLY A 168 -5.16 0.37 -0.63
C GLY A 168 -5.89 1.33 -1.57
N GLN A 169 -7.01 1.91 -1.15
CA GLN A 169 -7.75 2.88 -1.97
C GLN A 169 -6.93 4.16 -2.24
N VAL A 170 -6.21 4.67 -1.24
CA VAL A 170 -5.33 5.84 -1.43
C VAL A 170 -4.23 5.50 -2.44
N LEU A 171 -3.58 4.35 -2.31
CA LEU A 171 -2.54 3.89 -3.23
C LEU A 171 -3.08 3.69 -4.66
N TYR A 172 -4.31 3.18 -4.82
CA TYR A 172 -4.96 3.09 -6.14
C TYR A 172 -5.09 4.45 -6.82
N LEU A 173 -5.53 5.47 -6.08
CA LEU A 173 -5.74 6.82 -6.65
C LEU A 173 -4.41 7.52 -6.94
N GLU A 174 -3.43 7.39 -6.06
CA GLU A 174 -2.10 7.99 -6.26
C GLU A 174 -1.32 7.29 -7.39
N ALA A 175 -1.44 5.98 -7.56
CA ALA A 175 -0.84 5.26 -8.69
C ALA A 175 -1.42 5.74 -10.02
N GLU A 176 -2.74 5.86 -10.13
CA GLU A 176 -3.41 6.40 -11.32
C GLU A 176 -2.99 7.86 -11.59
N ALA A 177 -2.88 8.69 -10.55
CA ALA A 177 -2.40 10.06 -10.67
C ALA A 177 -0.94 10.14 -11.13
N ALA A 178 -0.14 9.13 -10.81
CA ALA A 178 1.26 9.02 -11.23
C ALA A 178 1.43 8.42 -12.64
N GLY A 179 0.35 8.01 -13.31
CA GLY A 179 0.39 7.40 -14.64
C GLY A 179 0.81 5.92 -14.65
N VAL A 180 0.73 5.26 -13.49
CA VAL A 180 0.91 3.82 -13.33
C VAL A 180 -0.36 3.22 -12.75
N ARG A 181 -0.41 1.91 -12.61
CA ARG A 181 -1.56 1.24 -12.01
C ARG A 181 -1.13 0.42 -10.79
N SER A 182 -2.11 -0.09 -10.09
CA SER A 182 -1.89 -0.87 -8.87
C SER A 182 -2.98 -1.91 -8.70
N THR A 183 -2.73 -2.88 -7.83
CA THR A 183 -3.75 -3.85 -7.43
C THR A 183 -3.49 -4.37 -6.01
N GLY A 184 -4.58 -4.69 -5.32
CA GLY A 184 -4.53 -5.44 -4.08
C GLY A 184 -4.30 -6.92 -4.34
N ILE A 185 -3.52 -7.56 -3.50
CA ILE A 185 -3.20 -8.99 -3.54
C ILE A 185 -3.77 -9.62 -2.27
N GLY A 186 -4.87 -10.34 -2.41
CA GLY A 186 -5.52 -11.04 -1.30
C GLY A 186 -5.00 -12.46 -1.07
N CYS A 187 -4.26 -13.01 -2.03
CA CYS A 187 -3.58 -14.30 -1.89
C CYS A 187 -2.10 -14.06 -1.61
N PHE A 188 -1.70 -14.28 -0.38
CA PHE A 188 -0.32 -14.17 0.10
C PHE A 188 -0.09 -15.18 1.21
N PHE A 189 1.17 -15.44 1.53
CA PHE A 189 1.56 -16.32 2.62
C PHE A 189 2.08 -15.49 3.79
N ASP A 190 1.31 -15.39 4.86
CA ASP A 190 1.65 -14.60 6.06
C ASP A 190 2.91 -15.13 6.77
N ASP A 191 3.04 -16.43 6.99
CA ASP A 191 4.23 -17.02 7.61
C ASP A 191 5.53 -16.71 6.84
N PRO A 192 5.62 -16.89 5.49
CA PRO A 192 6.76 -16.42 4.72
C PRO A 192 7.04 -14.91 4.84
N VAL A 193 6.00 -14.06 4.85
CA VAL A 193 6.20 -12.62 5.11
C VAL A 193 6.82 -12.39 6.47
N HIS A 194 6.31 -13.09 7.51
CA HIS A 194 6.84 -12.99 8.85
C HIS A 194 8.30 -13.44 8.92
N GLN A 195 8.67 -14.51 8.20
CA GLN A 195 10.06 -14.96 8.11
C GLN A 195 10.96 -13.90 7.44
N VAL A 196 10.52 -13.30 6.33
CA VAL A 196 11.30 -12.27 5.61
C VAL A 196 11.57 -11.05 6.51
N PHE A 197 10.58 -10.61 7.28
CA PHE A 197 10.72 -9.42 8.13
C PHE A 197 11.12 -9.73 9.57
N GLY A 198 11.21 -11.01 9.97
CA GLY A 198 11.57 -11.43 11.33
C GLY A 198 10.44 -11.24 12.35
N LEU A 199 9.20 -11.08 11.88
CA LEU A 199 8.05 -10.94 12.75
C LEU A 199 7.78 -12.24 13.50
N ARG A 200 7.53 -12.13 14.79
CA ARG A 200 7.31 -13.30 15.67
C ARG A 200 5.99 -13.13 16.43
N ASP A 201 5.45 -14.26 16.83
CA ASP A 201 4.24 -14.33 17.63
C ASP A 201 3.05 -13.57 16.98
N LEU A 202 2.13 -13.10 17.80
CA LEU A 202 0.95 -12.36 17.39
C LEU A 202 1.11 -10.83 17.52
N ALA A 203 2.31 -10.34 17.81
CA ALA A 203 2.54 -8.90 17.95
C ALA A 203 2.18 -8.14 16.67
N PHE A 204 2.62 -8.69 15.54
CA PHE A 204 2.29 -8.18 14.20
C PHE A 204 1.78 -9.29 13.29
N GLN A 205 0.81 -8.96 12.43
CA GLN A 205 0.25 -9.87 11.45
C GLN A 205 0.14 -9.20 10.07
N SER A 206 0.56 -9.89 9.01
CA SER A 206 0.29 -9.47 7.64
C SER A 206 -1.19 -9.70 7.32
N LEU A 207 -1.90 -8.66 6.89
CA LEU A 207 -3.34 -8.72 6.62
C LEU A 207 -3.72 -8.55 5.16
N TYR A 208 -2.91 -7.84 4.37
CA TYR A 208 -3.20 -7.54 3.00
C TYR A 208 -1.94 -7.13 2.24
N HIS A 209 -1.83 -7.52 0.98
CA HIS A 209 -0.73 -7.12 0.12
C HIS A 209 -1.19 -6.19 -1.00
N PHE A 210 -0.24 -5.47 -1.58
CA PHE A 210 -0.52 -4.49 -2.62
C PHE A 210 0.69 -4.32 -3.54
N THR A 211 0.47 -4.04 -4.82
CA THR A 211 1.55 -3.75 -5.77
C THR A 211 1.23 -2.53 -6.63
N VAL A 212 2.28 -1.83 -7.05
CA VAL A 212 2.22 -0.65 -7.91
C VAL A 212 3.24 -0.82 -9.04
N GLY A 213 2.84 -0.57 -10.29
CA GLY A 213 3.75 -0.73 -11.43
C GLY A 213 3.16 -0.34 -12.77
N GLY A 214 3.96 -0.49 -13.81
CA GLY A 214 3.54 -0.35 -15.20
C GLY A 214 2.57 -1.48 -15.59
N CYS A 215 1.43 -1.12 -16.15
CA CYS A 215 0.37 -2.06 -16.50
C CYS A 215 0.62 -2.68 -17.88
N VAL A 216 0.46 -3.99 -17.98
CA VAL A 216 0.27 -4.68 -19.26
C VAL A 216 -1.22 -4.71 -19.56
N ASP A 217 -1.65 -4.09 -20.65
CA ASP A 217 -3.03 -4.13 -21.08
C ASP A 217 -3.32 -5.47 -21.78
N ASP A 218 -4.42 -6.12 -21.36
CA ASP A 218 -4.90 -7.34 -22.00
C ASP A 218 -5.93 -6.98 -23.09
N PRO A 219 -5.63 -7.17 -24.39
CA PRO A 219 -6.52 -6.79 -25.48
C PRO A 219 -7.83 -7.59 -25.53
N ARG A 220 -7.91 -8.69 -24.79
CA ARG A 220 -9.13 -9.51 -24.67
C ARG A 220 -10.16 -8.85 -23.74
N LEU A 221 -9.75 -7.87 -22.92
CA LEU A 221 -10.61 -7.21 -21.95
C LEU A 221 -11.18 -5.92 -22.51
N THR A 222 -12.49 -5.73 -22.34
CA THR A 222 -13.16 -4.47 -22.63
C THR A 222 -13.46 -3.73 -21.33
N THR A 223 -12.91 -2.53 -21.19
CA THR A 223 -13.23 -1.67 -20.05
C THR A 223 -14.48 -0.84 -20.34
N LEU A 224 -15.52 -1.05 -19.55
CA LEU A 224 -16.72 -0.22 -19.62
C LEU A 224 -16.47 1.11 -18.87
N PRO A 225 -17.00 2.23 -19.40
CA PRO A 225 -16.87 3.51 -18.71
C PRO A 225 -17.62 3.48 -17.37
N ALA A 226 -17.08 4.19 -16.38
CA ALA A 226 -17.76 4.39 -15.11
C ALA A 226 -19.13 5.05 -15.36
N TYR A 227 -20.16 4.56 -14.69
CA TYR A 227 -21.53 5.05 -14.84
C TYR A 227 -22.12 4.93 -16.26
N GLY A 228 -21.59 4.04 -17.09
CA GLY A 228 -22.03 3.89 -18.50
C GLY A 228 -23.52 3.59 -18.67
N ALA A 229 -24.14 2.86 -17.75
CA ALA A 229 -25.60 2.61 -17.77
C ALA A 229 -26.41 3.89 -17.52
N GLN A 230 -25.97 4.72 -16.55
CA GLN A 230 -26.63 5.99 -16.21
C GLN A 230 -26.48 7.02 -17.33
N VAL A 231 -25.32 7.08 -17.99
CA VAL A 231 -25.11 7.96 -19.15
C VAL A 231 -26.06 7.57 -20.31
N LYS A 232 -26.16 6.27 -20.62
CA LYS A 232 -27.06 5.76 -21.65
C LYS A 232 -28.53 5.99 -21.30
N ALA A 233 -28.94 5.86 -20.04
CA ALA A 233 -30.31 6.12 -19.59
C ALA A 233 -30.68 7.60 -19.73
N ARG A 234 -29.80 8.53 -19.30
CA ARG A 234 -30.00 9.97 -19.50
C ARG A 234 -30.11 10.37 -20.97
N GLN A 235 -29.29 9.75 -21.85
CA GLN A 235 -29.38 9.97 -23.29
C GLN A 235 -30.70 9.46 -23.89
N ARG A 236 -31.36 8.50 -23.24
CA ARG A 236 -32.67 7.94 -23.63
C ARG A 236 -33.87 8.57 -22.91
N GLY A 237 -33.63 9.61 -22.08
CA GLY A 237 -34.67 10.27 -21.31
C GLY A 237 -35.28 9.41 -20.19
N MET A 238 -34.55 8.39 -19.71
CA MET A 238 -35.00 7.53 -18.62
C MET A 238 -34.30 7.97 -17.32
N ASP A 239 -35.09 8.35 -16.31
CA ASP A 239 -34.59 8.52 -14.95
C ASP A 239 -34.33 7.14 -14.34
N LEU A 240 -33.07 6.88 -13.96
CA LEU A 240 -32.73 5.75 -13.12
C LEU A 240 -32.82 6.19 -11.66
N PRO A 241 -33.33 5.34 -10.78
CA PRO A 241 -33.40 5.61 -9.34
C PRO A 241 -32.06 5.79 -8.68
#